data_cdca9c0d46e879a168bb1b7d758c1766
#
_entry.id   cdca9c0d46e879a168bb1b7d758c1766
#
_cell.length_a   1.000
_cell.length_b   1.000
_cell.length_c   1.000
_cell.angle_alpha   90.00
_cell.angle_beta   90.00
_cell.angle_gamma   90.00
#
_symmetry.space_group_name_H-M   'P 1'
#
loop_
_entity.id
_entity.type
_entity.pdbx_description
1 polymer ?
#
loop_
_entity_poly.entity_id
_entity_poly.type
_entity_poly.pdbx_seq_one_letter_code
_entity_poly.pdbx_strand_id
1 'polypeptide(L)'
;GIGVSTFGFSGLDEELEMVREQFRRFSNDKVEPYAHNWHLKDELIPLEIITEMADLGVFGLTIPEEYGGLGLSKAAMCVVSEELSRGYIGVGSLATRSEIAAELILCGGTEDQKQKWLPKLADASVLPTAVFTEPSTGSDLGSLITRAVKKDEGYEITGNKTWITHASRTNVMTLLARTNPSTNNYTGLSMFLAEKIAGSDEIPFPSIGMSGGEIEVLGYRGMKEYEIAFDNFKVSESNLLGGVEGQGFKQLMQTFESARIQTAARAIGVAQSALDLALDYSISRKQFGKSLIDFPRVSSKLAMMAVEIMISRQLTYYSAREKDADRRCDLEAGMAKLLGARVAWAAADNGLQIHGGNG
;
A
#
# COMPACT_ATOMS: atom_id res chain seq x y z
N GLY A 1 1.92 -0.55 33.14
CA GLY A 1 0.81 0.28 32.73
C GLY A 1 0.13 -0.31 31.52
N ILE A 2 -1.20 -0.37 31.54
CA ILE A 2 -1.98 -0.79 30.38
C ILE A 2 -1.84 0.32 29.35
N GLY A 3 -0.95 0.14 28.38
CA GLY A 3 -0.80 1.10 27.31
C GLY A 3 -2.07 1.16 26.44
N VAL A 4 -2.37 2.34 25.92
CA VAL A 4 -3.49 2.54 24.95
C VAL A 4 -3.35 1.59 23.75
N SER A 5 -2.14 1.11 23.49
CA SER A 5 -1.84 0.13 22.45
C SER A 5 -2.60 -1.20 22.58
N THR A 6 -3.18 -1.51 23.75
CA THR A 6 -3.97 -2.71 23.95
C THR A 6 -5.47 -2.52 23.66
N PHE A 7 -5.92 -1.29 23.49
CA PHE A 7 -7.31 -1.03 23.13
C PHE A 7 -7.57 -1.40 21.66
N GLY A 8 -8.66 -2.14 21.42
CA GLY A 8 -9.09 -2.52 20.09
C GLY A 8 -8.48 -3.81 19.54
N PHE A 9 -7.64 -4.49 20.31
CA PHE A 9 -7.10 -5.81 19.93
C PHE A 9 -8.03 -6.97 20.29
N SER A 10 -9.09 -6.68 21.03
CA SER A 10 -10.09 -7.68 21.36
C SER A 10 -10.72 -8.28 20.09
N GLY A 11 -10.81 -9.60 20.03
CA GLY A 11 -11.35 -10.33 18.88
C GLY A 11 -10.29 -10.88 17.93
N LEU A 12 -8.99 -10.65 18.19
CA LEU A 12 -7.93 -11.40 17.52
C LEU A 12 -7.73 -12.74 18.22
N ASP A 13 -7.48 -13.78 17.42
CA ASP A 13 -7.07 -15.07 17.94
C ASP A 13 -5.59 -15.03 18.37
N GLU A 14 -5.15 -16.11 19.00
CA GLU A 14 -3.77 -16.22 19.51
C GLU A 14 -2.73 -16.09 18.41
N GLU A 15 -2.98 -16.68 17.24
CA GLU A 15 -2.08 -16.60 16.08
C GLU A 15 -1.90 -15.16 15.61
N LEU A 16 -3.00 -14.41 15.47
CA LEU A 16 -2.96 -13.01 15.04
C LEU A 16 -2.30 -12.11 16.10
N GLU A 17 -2.48 -12.41 17.38
CA GLU A 17 -1.77 -11.70 18.46
C GLU A 17 -0.25 -11.93 18.37
N MET A 18 0.20 -13.13 18.05
CA MET A 18 1.62 -13.44 17.84
C MET A 18 2.18 -12.70 16.63
N VAL A 19 1.44 -12.65 15.54
CA VAL A 19 1.80 -11.90 14.34
C VAL A 19 1.94 -10.42 14.68
N ARG A 20 0.98 -9.86 15.41
CA ARG A 20 1.04 -8.46 15.85
C ARG A 20 2.29 -8.17 16.66
N GLU A 21 2.60 -9.00 17.65
CA GLU A 21 3.76 -8.80 18.53
C GLU A 21 5.07 -8.84 17.74
N GLN A 22 5.20 -9.76 16.80
CA GLN A 22 6.39 -9.86 15.94
C GLN A 22 6.61 -8.59 15.12
N PHE A 23 5.57 -8.11 14.46
CA PHE A 23 5.67 -6.94 13.58
C PHE A 23 5.69 -5.61 14.36
N ARG A 24 5.09 -5.58 15.52
CA ARG A 24 5.25 -4.45 16.46
C ARG A 24 6.71 -4.29 16.85
N ARG A 25 7.38 -5.36 17.21
CA ARG A 25 8.79 -5.37 17.57
C ARG A 25 9.65 -4.91 16.40
N PHE A 26 9.44 -5.47 15.22
CA PHE A 26 10.15 -5.06 14.02
C PHE A 26 9.97 -3.55 13.74
N SER A 27 8.73 -3.07 13.79
CA SER A 27 8.41 -1.66 13.54
C SER A 27 9.07 -0.74 14.58
N ASN A 28 9.01 -1.11 15.85
CA ASN A 28 9.62 -0.33 16.92
C ASN A 28 11.15 -0.25 16.81
N ASP A 29 11.80 -1.35 16.42
CA ASP A 29 13.26 -1.44 16.43
C ASP A 29 13.90 -0.96 15.14
N LYS A 30 13.26 -1.24 13.99
CA LYS A 30 13.86 -1.07 12.66
C LYS A 30 13.26 0.06 11.82
N VAL A 31 12.10 0.56 12.18
CA VAL A 31 11.36 1.54 11.37
C VAL A 31 11.19 2.85 12.11
N GLU A 32 10.49 2.85 13.23
CA GLU A 32 10.12 4.04 13.99
C GLU A 32 11.32 4.95 14.32
N PRO A 33 12.47 4.44 14.79
CA PRO A 33 13.60 5.30 15.13
C PRO A 33 14.19 6.08 13.96
N TYR A 34 13.97 5.63 12.74
CA TYR A 34 14.56 6.19 11.52
C TYR A 34 13.56 6.94 10.63
N ALA A 35 12.28 6.72 10.83
CA ALA A 35 11.21 7.20 9.94
C ALA A 35 11.20 8.71 9.78
N HIS A 36 11.33 9.46 10.86
CA HIS A 36 11.32 10.93 10.84
C HIS A 36 12.47 11.47 9.98
N ASN A 37 13.65 10.88 10.11
CA ASN A 37 14.81 11.28 9.32
C ASN A 37 14.65 10.95 7.84
N TRP A 38 14.11 9.78 7.50
CA TRP A 38 13.78 9.44 6.12
C TRP A 38 12.80 10.44 5.51
N HIS A 39 11.78 10.82 6.30
CA HIS A 39 10.80 11.83 5.87
C HIS A 39 11.45 13.19 5.63
N LEU A 40 12.20 13.71 6.61
CA LEU A 40 12.82 15.04 6.50
C LEU A 40 13.78 15.15 5.31
N LYS A 41 14.53 14.10 5.03
CA LYS A 41 15.51 14.06 3.93
C LYS A 41 14.90 13.62 2.61
N ASP A 42 13.63 13.25 2.59
CA ASP A 42 12.95 12.68 1.43
C ASP A 42 13.73 11.51 0.81
N GLU A 43 14.21 10.63 1.68
CA GLU A 43 14.98 9.45 1.27
C GLU A 43 14.05 8.27 0.96
N LEU A 44 14.49 7.41 0.01
CA LEU A 44 13.88 6.11 -0.19
C LEU A 44 14.13 5.24 1.06
N ILE A 45 13.14 4.42 1.42
CA ILE A 45 13.30 3.41 2.47
C ILE A 45 14.48 2.52 2.09
N PRO A 46 15.46 2.31 3.00
CA PRO A 46 16.66 1.55 2.68
C PRO A 46 16.37 0.13 2.20
N LEU A 47 17.14 -0.35 1.23
CA LEU A 47 17.01 -1.71 0.70
C LEU A 47 17.20 -2.77 1.79
N GLU A 48 18.03 -2.49 2.80
CA GLU A 48 18.24 -3.37 3.95
C GLU A 48 16.94 -3.63 4.73
N ILE A 49 16.10 -2.60 4.86
CA ILE A 49 14.79 -2.72 5.51
C ILE A 49 13.86 -3.61 4.65
N ILE A 50 13.87 -3.43 3.34
CA ILE A 50 13.09 -4.26 2.42
C ILE A 50 13.55 -5.72 2.51
N THR A 51 14.85 -5.96 2.57
CA THR A 51 15.40 -7.32 2.73
C THR A 51 14.94 -7.95 4.05
N GLU A 52 15.00 -7.22 5.16
CA GLU A 52 14.52 -7.73 6.45
C GLU A 52 13.01 -8.00 6.42
N MET A 53 12.23 -7.16 5.77
CA MET A 53 10.79 -7.39 5.56
C MET A 53 10.54 -8.67 4.75
N ALA A 54 11.33 -8.88 3.69
CA ALA A 54 11.24 -10.10 2.87
C ALA A 54 11.55 -11.35 3.69
N ASP A 55 12.57 -11.31 4.52
CA ASP A 55 12.97 -12.41 5.40
C ASP A 55 11.86 -12.75 6.42
N LEU A 56 11.07 -11.75 6.83
CA LEU A 56 9.90 -11.96 7.70
C LEU A 56 8.65 -12.43 6.94
N GLY A 57 8.72 -12.55 5.63
CA GLY A 57 7.60 -12.98 4.79
C GLY A 57 6.57 -11.90 4.46
N VAL A 58 6.89 -10.63 4.68
CA VAL A 58 5.96 -9.51 4.50
C VAL A 58 5.37 -9.46 3.10
N PHE A 59 6.18 -9.73 2.08
CA PHE A 59 5.74 -9.59 0.68
C PHE A 59 4.97 -10.79 0.15
N GLY A 60 4.93 -11.88 0.89
CA GLY A 60 4.20 -13.09 0.52
C GLY A 60 3.17 -13.53 1.55
N LEU A 61 2.68 -12.63 2.41
CA LEU A 61 1.77 -12.97 3.50
C LEU A 61 0.58 -13.80 3.05
N THR A 62 -0.12 -13.38 2.00
CA THR A 62 -1.34 -14.02 1.51
C THR A 62 -1.14 -14.83 0.24
N ILE A 63 0.08 -14.87 -0.29
CA ILE A 63 0.41 -15.74 -1.42
C ILE A 63 0.34 -17.19 -0.92
N PRO A 64 -0.35 -18.10 -1.64
CA PRO A 64 -0.42 -19.49 -1.26
C PRO A 64 0.97 -20.15 -1.13
N GLU A 65 1.09 -21.11 -0.23
CA GLU A 65 2.35 -21.83 0.00
C GLU A 65 2.88 -22.51 -1.26
N GLU A 66 2.00 -23.00 -2.12
CA GLU A 66 2.39 -23.61 -3.41
C GLU A 66 3.15 -22.66 -4.33
N TYR A 67 3.02 -21.35 -4.12
CA TYR A 67 3.74 -20.32 -4.88
C TYR A 67 4.82 -19.62 -4.04
N GLY A 68 5.19 -20.19 -2.91
CA GLY A 68 6.28 -19.67 -2.07
C GLY A 68 5.89 -18.65 -1.02
N GLY A 69 4.60 -18.41 -0.81
CA GLY A 69 4.08 -17.49 0.20
C GLY A 69 3.82 -18.17 1.55
N LEU A 70 3.29 -17.40 2.49
CA LEU A 70 2.92 -17.86 3.83
C LEU A 70 1.49 -18.39 3.92
N GLY A 71 0.64 -18.08 2.94
CA GLY A 71 -0.75 -18.53 2.90
C GLY A 71 -1.60 -18.02 4.08
N LEU A 72 -1.25 -16.87 4.64
CA LEU A 72 -1.99 -16.26 5.75
C LEU A 72 -3.27 -15.56 5.27
N SER A 73 -4.12 -15.20 6.23
CA SER A 73 -5.41 -14.54 5.97
C SER A 73 -5.26 -13.04 5.65
N LYS A 74 -6.32 -12.45 5.08
CA LYS A 74 -6.41 -11.00 4.91
C LYS A 74 -6.45 -10.29 6.27
N ALA A 75 -7.00 -10.92 7.30
CA ALA A 75 -6.95 -10.40 8.67
C ALA A 75 -5.49 -10.27 9.16
N ALA A 76 -4.66 -11.27 8.89
CA ALA A 76 -3.22 -11.21 9.21
C ALA A 76 -2.52 -10.07 8.43
N MET A 77 -2.85 -9.92 7.16
CA MET A 77 -2.36 -8.80 6.35
C MET A 77 -2.71 -7.44 6.97
N CYS A 78 -3.92 -7.26 7.48
CA CYS A 78 -4.32 -6.04 8.16
C CYS A 78 -3.47 -5.76 9.39
N VAL A 79 -3.23 -6.77 10.22
CA VAL A 79 -2.40 -6.66 11.42
C VAL A 79 -0.99 -6.22 11.08
N VAL A 80 -0.39 -6.84 10.08
CA VAL A 80 0.99 -6.51 9.62
C VAL A 80 1.04 -5.10 9.04
N SER A 81 0.11 -4.75 8.15
CA SER A 81 0.03 -3.43 7.51
C SER A 81 -0.13 -2.33 8.55
N GLU A 82 -0.96 -2.56 9.56
CA GLU A 82 -1.18 -1.63 10.66
C GLU A 82 0.11 -1.39 11.46
N GLU A 83 0.80 -2.43 11.88
CA GLU A 83 2.02 -2.30 12.67
C GLU A 83 3.16 -1.66 11.89
N LEU A 84 3.34 -2.02 10.62
CA LEU A 84 4.34 -1.39 9.76
C LEU A 84 4.03 0.09 9.51
N SER A 85 2.77 0.42 9.26
CA SER A 85 2.34 1.80 9.00
C SER A 85 2.38 2.66 10.25
N ARG A 86 2.22 2.07 11.44
CA ARG A 86 2.42 2.77 12.72
C ARG A 86 3.86 3.26 12.84
N GLY A 87 4.83 2.50 12.38
CA GLY A 87 6.23 2.93 12.33
C GLY A 87 6.48 4.00 11.28
N TYR A 88 6.03 3.73 10.06
CA TYR A 88 6.12 4.64 8.91
C TYR A 88 5.19 4.18 7.81
N ILE A 89 4.30 5.05 7.35
CA ILE A 89 3.29 4.66 6.36
C ILE A 89 3.90 4.12 5.07
N GLY A 90 5.05 4.64 4.64
CA GLY A 90 5.76 4.15 3.45
C GLY A 90 6.16 2.68 3.57
N VAL A 91 6.57 2.23 4.74
CA VAL A 91 6.91 0.82 4.98
C VAL A 91 5.66 -0.06 4.86
N GLY A 92 4.56 0.34 5.47
CA GLY A 92 3.28 -0.36 5.32
C GLY A 92 2.80 -0.39 3.86
N SER A 93 3.01 0.69 3.14
CA SER A 93 2.64 0.79 1.72
C SER A 93 3.49 -0.12 0.82
N LEU A 94 4.78 -0.26 1.08
CA LEU A 94 5.62 -1.21 0.34
C LEU A 94 5.09 -2.64 0.44
N ALA A 95 4.72 -3.05 1.66
CA ALA A 95 4.14 -4.37 1.90
C ALA A 95 2.88 -4.60 1.08
N THR A 96 1.97 -3.62 1.08
CA THR A 96 0.67 -3.74 0.40
C THR A 96 0.76 -3.66 -1.12
N ARG A 97 1.81 -3.07 -1.69
CA ARG A 97 2.01 -3.05 -3.14
C ARG A 97 2.22 -4.44 -3.70
N SER A 98 3.05 -5.24 -3.06
CA SER A 98 3.25 -6.64 -3.47
C SER A 98 1.99 -7.47 -3.28
N GLU A 99 1.23 -7.22 -2.22
CA GLU A 99 -0.05 -7.88 -1.97
C GLU A 99 -1.06 -7.63 -3.11
N ILE A 100 -1.20 -6.39 -3.57
CA ILE A 100 -2.11 -6.05 -4.67
C ILE A 100 -1.66 -6.69 -5.98
N ALA A 101 -0.37 -6.63 -6.29
CA ALA A 101 0.17 -7.28 -7.49
C ALA A 101 -0.04 -8.78 -7.46
N ALA A 102 0.19 -9.42 -6.32
CA ALA A 102 -0.02 -10.85 -6.15
C ALA A 102 -1.50 -11.23 -6.32
N GLU A 103 -2.42 -10.47 -5.74
CA GLU A 103 -3.85 -10.73 -5.89
C GLU A 103 -4.30 -10.60 -7.34
N LEU A 104 -3.81 -9.57 -8.04
CA LEU A 104 -4.10 -9.37 -9.45
C LEU A 104 -3.66 -10.60 -10.29
N ILE A 105 -2.49 -11.14 -10.01
CA ILE A 105 -1.96 -12.32 -10.70
C ILE A 105 -2.74 -13.58 -10.29
N LEU A 106 -3.06 -13.74 -9.03
CA LEU A 106 -3.85 -14.89 -8.55
C LEU A 106 -5.25 -14.93 -9.17
N CYS A 107 -5.90 -13.77 -9.27
CA CYS A 107 -7.27 -13.69 -9.82
C CYS A 107 -7.30 -13.69 -11.34
N GLY A 108 -6.32 -13.08 -12.01
CA GLY A 108 -6.36 -12.83 -13.45
C GLY A 108 -5.27 -13.49 -14.28
N GLY A 109 -4.23 -14.04 -13.67
CA GLY A 109 -3.09 -14.61 -14.37
C GLY A 109 -3.30 -16.05 -14.86
N THR A 110 -2.52 -16.44 -15.85
CA THR A 110 -2.41 -17.85 -16.25
C THR A 110 -1.57 -18.61 -15.22
N GLU A 111 -1.64 -19.94 -15.24
CA GLU A 111 -0.82 -20.77 -14.34
C GLU A 111 0.68 -20.50 -14.54
N ASP A 112 1.13 -20.36 -15.78
CA ASP A 112 2.52 -20.01 -16.09
C ASP A 112 2.93 -18.68 -15.48
N GLN A 113 2.05 -17.68 -15.54
CA GLN A 113 2.29 -16.36 -14.93
C GLN A 113 2.35 -16.44 -13.40
N LYS A 114 1.47 -17.23 -12.79
CA LYS A 114 1.50 -17.47 -11.34
C LYS A 114 2.80 -18.12 -10.91
N GLN A 115 3.22 -19.18 -11.61
CA GLN A 115 4.46 -19.89 -11.33
C GLN A 115 5.70 -19.02 -11.51
N LYS A 116 5.69 -18.15 -12.50
CA LYS A 116 6.81 -17.24 -12.78
C LYS A 116 6.91 -16.11 -11.77
N TRP A 117 5.80 -15.45 -11.44
CA TRP A 117 5.81 -14.16 -10.73
C TRP A 117 5.59 -14.24 -9.23
N LEU A 118 4.69 -15.12 -8.76
CA LEU A 118 4.33 -15.15 -7.35
C LEU A 118 5.50 -15.49 -6.43
N PRO A 119 6.36 -16.47 -6.73
CA PRO A 119 7.54 -16.74 -5.89
C PRO A 119 8.49 -15.55 -5.79
N LYS A 120 8.68 -14.83 -6.89
CA LYS A 120 9.57 -13.64 -6.93
C LYS A 120 9.01 -12.46 -6.18
N LEU A 121 7.69 -12.30 -6.17
CA LEU A 121 7.02 -11.29 -5.34
C LEU A 121 7.15 -11.66 -3.86
N ALA A 122 6.94 -12.94 -3.53
CA ALA A 122 6.97 -13.42 -2.15
C ALA A 122 8.34 -13.20 -1.47
N ASP A 123 9.43 -13.40 -2.19
CA ASP A 123 10.79 -13.21 -1.66
C ASP A 123 11.36 -11.81 -1.92
N ALA A 124 10.58 -10.93 -2.55
CA ALA A 124 10.98 -9.57 -2.94
C ALA A 124 12.17 -9.49 -3.88
N SER A 125 12.50 -10.57 -4.59
CA SER A 125 13.48 -10.50 -5.69
C SER A 125 12.95 -9.63 -6.85
N VAL A 126 11.63 -9.43 -6.90
CA VAL A 126 10.93 -8.52 -7.78
C VAL A 126 10.04 -7.61 -6.95
N LEU A 127 10.17 -6.30 -7.15
CA LEU A 127 9.33 -5.29 -6.54
C LEU A 127 8.36 -4.72 -7.58
N PRO A 128 7.05 -4.73 -7.31
CA PRO A 128 6.05 -4.25 -8.26
C PRO A 128 5.64 -2.81 -8.01
N THR A 129 5.06 -2.19 -9.03
CA THR A 129 4.30 -0.95 -8.90
C THR A 129 3.07 -1.00 -9.81
N ALA A 130 2.01 -0.32 -9.39
CA ALA A 130 0.76 -0.21 -10.14
C ALA A 130 0.80 1.04 -11.04
N VAL A 131 0.57 0.86 -12.33
CA VAL A 131 0.74 1.93 -13.34
C VAL A 131 -0.59 2.12 -14.09
N PHE A 132 -1.50 2.90 -13.48
CA PHE A 132 -2.86 3.10 -13.97
C PHE A 132 -3.16 4.56 -14.31
N THR A 133 -2.94 5.47 -13.36
CA THR A 133 -3.32 6.88 -13.43
C THR A 133 -2.60 7.64 -14.54
N GLU A 134 -3.35 8.46 -15.26
CA GLU A 134 -2.83 9.35 -16.30
C GLU A 134 -3.08 10.81 -15.95
N PRO A 135 -2.38 11.77 -16.56
CA PRO A 135 -2.57 13.20 -16.26
C PRO A 135 -4.01 13.68 -16.33
N SER A 136 -4.81 13.09 -17.21
CA SER A 136 -6.22 13.45 -17.41
C SER A 136 -7.20 12.47 -16.79
N THR A 137 -6.74 11.35 -16.21
CA THR A 137 -7.61 10.24 -15.83
C THR A 137 -7.10 9.57 -14.55
N GLY A 138 -7.77 9.82 -13.44
CA GLY A 138 -7.52 9.15 -12.16
C GLY A 138 -8.62 8.15 -11.83
N SER A 139 -9.74 8.65 -11.28
CA SER A 139 -10.88 7.80 -10.92
C SER A 139 -11.58 7.18 -12.13
N ASP A 140 -11.61 7.88 -13.25
CA ASP A 140 -12.22 7.41 -14.50
C ASP A 140 -11.21 6.63 -15.35
N LEU A 141 -10.72 5.50 -14.85
CA LEU A 141 -9.74 4.68 -15.55
C LEU A 141 -10.23 4.14 -16.91
N GLY A 142 -11.54 3.99 -17.07
CA GLY A 142 -12.12 3.56 -18.34
C GLY A 142 -11.77 4.46 -19.52
N SER A 143 -11.47 5.73 -19.25
CA SER A 143 -11.13 6.73 -20.25
C SER A 143 -9.63 6.89 -20.53
N LEU A 144 -8.77 6.05 -19.95
CA LEU A 144 -7.32 6.16 -20.16
C LEU A 144 -6.94 5.96 -21.63
N ILE A 145 -5.90 6.66 -22.07
CA ILE A 145 -5.50 6.74 -23.49
C ILE A 145 -4.14 6.12 -23.80
N THR A 146 -3.33 5.75 -22.80
CA THR A 146 -2.10 5.00 -23.05
C THR A 146 -2.42 3.78 -23.88
N ARG A 147 -1.76 3.64 -25.04
CA ARG A 147 -2.05 2.59 -25.99
C ARG A 147 -1.00 1.50 -25.97
N ALA A 148 -1.45 0.28 -26.24
CA ALA A 148 -0.61 -0.88 -26.46
C ALA A 148 -0.93 -1.40 -27.88
N VAL A 149 0.07 -1.31 -28.77
CA VAL A 149 -0.07 -1.75 -30.16
C VAL A 149 0.61 -3.10 -30.32
N LYS A 150 -0.13 -4.09 -30.78
CA LYS A 150 0.45 -5.42 -31.02
C LYS A 150 1.46 -5.37 -32.17
N LYS A 151 2.63 -5.88 -31.92
CA LYS A 151 3.71 -6.09 -32.89
C LYS A 151 4.11 -7.58 -32.84
N ASP A 152 4.96 -8.01 -33.75
CA ASP A 152 5.31 -9.42 -34.00
C ASP A 152 5.25 -10.35 -32.78
N GLU A 153 6.06 -10.11 -31.74
CA GLU A 153 6.16 -10.99 -30.56
C GLU A 153 5.70 -10.33 -29.25
N GLY A 154 5.03 -9.18 -29.35
CA GLY A 154 4.63 -8.46 -28.15
C GLY A 154 3.84 -7.21 -28.43
N TYR A 155 4.02 -6.22 -27.57
CA TYR A 155 3.32 -4.95 -27.62
C TYR A 155 4.29 -3.80 -27.52
N GLU A 156 3.96 -2.68 -28.14
CA GLU A 156 4.63 -1.40 -27.95
C GLU A 156 3.69 -0.43 -27.24
N ILE A 157 4.13 0.09 -26.10
CA ILE A 157 3.33 0.96 -25.23
C ILE A 157 3.76 2.41 -25.44
N THR A 158 2.77 3.29 -25.67
CA THR A 158 3.01 4.74 -25.80
C THR A 158 1.93 5.49 -25.01
N GLY A 159 2.35 6.41 -24.16
CA GLY A 159 1.47 7.23 -23.35
C GLY A 159 2.17 7.78 -22.12
N ASN A 160 1.39 8.46 -21.29
CA ASN A 160 1.90 9.11 -20.09
C ASN A 160 1.12 8.63 -18.86
N LYS A 161 1.87 8.30 -17.81
CA LYS A 161 1.32 7.93 -16.50
C LYS A 161 1.85 8.88 -15.44
N THR A 162 1.08 9.09 -14.39
CA THR A 162 1.48 9.99 -13.31
C THR A 162 1.07 9.44 -11.95
N TRP A 163 1.70 9.95 -10.90
CA TRP A 163 1.48 9.52 -9.52
C TRP A 163 1.77 8.03 -9.33
N ILE A 164 2.87 7.57 -9.91
CA ILE A 164 3.27 6.16 -9.81
C ILE A 164 4.24 5.99 -8.65
N THR A 165 3.77 5.33 -7.61
CA THR A 165 4.50 5.15 -6.36
C THR A 165 5.64 4.16 -6.50
N HIS A 166 6.85 4.54 -6.04
CA HIS A 166 8.03 3.67 -5.99
C HIS A 166 8.53 3.21 -7.36
N ALA A 167 8.12 3.86 -8.43
CA ALA A 167 8.30 3.36 -9.81
C ALA A 167 9.76 3.15 -10.19
N SER A 168 10.68 3.99 -9.72
CA SER A 168 12.09 3.90 -10.12
C SER A 168 12.75 2.59 -9.70
N ARG A 169 12.61 2.18 -8.44
CA ARG A 169 13.27 0.98 -7.89
C ARG A 169 12.59 -0.34 -8.26
N THR A 170 11.44 -0.30 -8.87
CA THR A 170 10.66 -1.50 -9.18
C THR A 170 11.15 -2.21 -10.43
N ASN A 171 10.80 -3.49 -10.54
CA ASN A 171 11.23 -4.38 -11.63
C ASN A 171 10.07 -4.81 -12.52
N VAL A 172 8.84 -4.70 -12.03
CA VAL A 172 7.63 -5.05 -12.77
C VAL A 172 6.55 -4.01 -12.53
N MET A 173 5.86 -3.65 -13.59
CA MET A 173 4.72 -2.75 -13.57
C MET A 173 3.45 -3.53 -13.88
N THR A 174 2.43 -3.40 -13.04
CA THR A 174 1.07 -3.80 -13.44
C THR A 174 0.51 -2.63 -14.25
N LEU A 175 0.69 -2.70 -15.56
CA LEU A 175 0.46 -1.59 -16.49
C LEU A 175 -0.86 -1.75 -17.22
N LEU A 176 -1.75 -0.79 -17.03
CA LEU A 176 -3.05 -0.76 -17.70
C LEU A 176 -2.97 0.12 -18.95
N ALA A 177 -3.31 -0.44 -20.10
CA ALA A 177 -3.21 0.25 -21.37
C ALA A 177 -4.37 -0.17 -22.31
N ARG A 178 -4.64 0.66 -23.29
CA ARG A 178 -5.67 0.41 -24.31
C ARG A 178 -5.12 -0.42 -25.45
N THR A 179 -5.64 -1.62 -25.59
CA THR A 179 -5.30 -2.53 -26.69
C THR A 179 -6.30 -2.42 -27.85
N ASN A 180 -7.54 -2.01 -27.58
CA ASN A 180 -8.54 -1.78 -28.62
C ASN A 180 -8.79 -0.28 -28.82
N PRO A 181 -8.22 0.33 -29.88
CA PRO A 181 -8.36 1.77 -30.11
C PRO A 181 -9.76 2.18 -30.60
N SER A 182 -10.60 1.24 -31.00
CA SER A 182 -11.97 1.54 -31.45
C SER A 182 -12.94 1.74 -30.31
N THR A 183 -12.54 1.46 -29.06
CA THR A 183 -13.34 1.72 -27.85
C THR A 183 -12.72 2.86 -27.05
N ASN A 184 -13.57 3.60 -26.34
CA ASN A 184 -13.18 4.65 -25.41
C ASN A 184 -13.66 4.35 -23.98
N ASN A 185 -13.92 3.10 -23.67
CA ASN A 185 -14.39 2.64 -22.37
C ASN A 185 -13.50 1.49 -21.84
N TYR A 186 -13.86 0.95 -20.69
CA TYR A 186 -13.09 -0.07 -20.00
C TYR A 186 -12.94 -1.39 -20.75
N THR A 187 -13.82 -1.71 -21.73
CA THR A 187 -13.77 -2.98 -22.47
C THR A 187 -12.57 -3.09 -23.41
N GLY A 188 -11.95 -1.96 -23.75
CA GLY A 188 -10.75 -1.92 -24.59
C GLY A 188 -9.44 -1.95 -23.84
N LEU A 189 -9.46 -2.13 -22.51
CA LEU A 189 -8.27 -2.07 -21.66
C LEU A 189 -7.72 -3.45 -21.38
N SER A 190 -6.38 -3.54 -21.34
CA SER A 190 -5.66 -4.76 -20.98
C SER A 190 -4.61 -4.47 -19.91
N MET A 191 -4.35 -5.48 -19.08
CA MET A 191 -3.35 -5.40 -18.02
C MET A 191 -2.10 -6.16 -18.43
N PHE A 192 -0.94 -5.53 -18.23
CA PHE A 192 0.35 -6.13 -18.55
C PHE A 192 1.21 -6.26 -17.30
N LEU A 193 1.97 -7.32 -17.21
CA LEU A 193 3.07 -7.48 -16.26
C LEU A 193 4.35 -6.99 -16.96
N ALA A 194 4.51 -5.68 -17.03
CA ALA A 194 5.55 -5.04 -17.83
C ALA A 194 6.87 -5.00 -17.06
N GLU A 195 7.87 -5.71 -17.55
CA GLU A 195 9.20 -5.75 -16.94
C GLU A 195 9.96 -4.48 -17.26
N LYS A 196 10.71 -3.99 -16.28
CA LYS A 196 11.57 -2.83 -16.42
C LYS A 196 12.86 -2.99 -15.63
N ILE A 197 13.86 -2.21 -15.97
CA ILE A 197 15.11 -2.14 -15.23
C ILE A 197 14.94 -1.17 -14.06
N ALA A 198 15.36 -1.58 -12.86
CA ALA A 198 15.36 -0.71 -11.70
C ALA A 198 16.30 0.48 -11.92
N GLY A 199 15.82 1.67 -11.57
CA GLY A 199 16.56 2.92 -11.75
C GLY A 199 17.32 3.37 -10.52
N SER A 200 17.98 4.50 -10.65
CA SER A 200 18.64 5.24 -9.58
C SER A 200 18.07 6.65 -9.50
N ASP A 201 18.53 7.44 -8.53
CA ASP A 201 18.12 8.85 -8.42
C ASP A 201 18.58 9.66 -9.64
N GLU A 202 19.76 9.36 -10.20
CA GLU A 202 20.30 10.05 -11.39
C GLU A 202 19.58 9.61 -12.66
N ILE A 203 19.24 8.34 -12.78
CA ILE A 203 18.55 7.78 -13.94
C ILE A 203 17.37 6.95 -13.45
N PRO A 204 16.21 7.57 -13.20
CA PRO A 204 15.06 6.86 -12.64
C PRO A 204 14.51 5.76 -13.55
N PHE A 205 14.58 5.93 -14.85
CA PHE A 205 14.01 5.01 -15.84
C PHE A 205 15.00 4.67 -16.94
N PRO A 206 15.94 3.73 -16.68
CA PRO A 206 16.96 3.38 -17.67
C PRO A 206 16.45 2.49 -18.80
N SER A 207 15.27 1.89 -18.70
CA SER A 207 14.73 1.02 -19.75
C SER A 207 14.47 1.79 -21.05
N ILE A 208 14.74 1.15 -22.18
CA ILE A 208 14.49 1.73 -23.49
C ILE A 208 12.98 1.98 -23.67
N GLY A 209 12.63 3.19 -24.11
CA GLY A 209 11.22 3.57 -24.29
C GLY A 209 10.56 4.12 -23.05
N MET A 210 11.29 4.28 -21.96
CA MET A 210 10.81 4.93 -20.75
C MET A 210 11.60 6.18 -20.43
N SER A 211 10.91 7.21 -19.95
CA SER A 211 11.50 8.41 -19.39
C SER A 211 10.55 8.95 -18.31
N GLY A 212 11.01 9.92 -17.55
CA GLY A 212 10.18 10.55 -16.53
C GLY A 212 11.01 11.08 -15.38
N GLY A 213 10.35 11.45 -14.31
CA GLY A 213 11.00 12.06 -13.17
C GLY A 213 10.15 12.00 -11.91
N GLU A 214 10.77 12.41 -10.82
CA GLU A 214 10.14 12.45 -9.50
C GLU A 214 9.16 13.62 -9.42
N ILE A 215 8.03 13.37 -8.75
CA ILE A 215 7.07 14.39 -8.34
C ILE A 215 7.33 14.69 -6.87
N GLU A 216 7.64 15.93 -6.52
CA GLU A 216 7.85 16.33 -5.15
C GLU A 216 6.53 16.28 -4.36
N VAL A 217 6.57 15.70 -3.15
CA VAL A 217 5.40 15.49 -2.30
C VAL A 217 5.63 16.03 -0.90
N LEU A 218 4.54 16.48 -0.24
CA LEU A 218 4.58 16.98 1.13
C LEU A 218 4.67 15.86 2.16
N GLY A 219 4.07 14.71 1.86
CA GLY A 219 4.01 13.54 2.74
C GLY A 219 3.91 12.26 1.93
N TYR A 220 3.67 11.13 2.61
CA TYR A 220 3.67 9.81 1.97
C TYR A 220 5.00 9.53 1.27
N ARG A 221 6.08 9.85 1.98
CA ARG A 221 7.45 9.74 1.51
C ARG A 221 8.03 8.34 1.77
N GLY A 222 9.25 8.12 1.33
CA GLY A 222 9.97 6.86 1.50
C GLY A 222 9.95 5.96 0.28
N MET A 223 9.05 6.18 -0.65
CA MET A 223 8.92 5.43 -1.91
C MET A 223 9.10 6.33 -3.13
N LYS A 224 8.85 7.61 -2.97
CA LYS A 224 8.78 8.64 -4.00
C LYS A 224 7.63 8.40 -4.97
N GLU A 225 7.19 9.47 -5.62
CA GLU A 225 6.15 9.46 -6.65
C GLU A 225 6.75 9.91 -7.97
N TYR A 226 6.28 9.33 -9.07
CA TYR A 226 6.88 9.57 -10.38
C TYR A 226 5.83 9.82 -11.45
N GLU A 227 6.21 10.61 -12.45
CA GLU A 227 5.58 10.63 -13.76
C GLU A 227 6.44 9.82 -14.73
N ILE A 228 5.78 9.10 -15.64
CA ILE A 228 6.44 8.21 -16.59
C ILE A 228 5.90 8.49 -17.99
N ALA A 229 6.80 8.66 -18.96
CA ALA A 229 6.47 8.69 -20.37
C ALA A 229 6.93 7.38 -21.02
N PHE A 230 6.02 6.75 -21.75
CA PHE A 230 6.32 5.58 -22.58
C PHE A 230 6.33 6.00 -24.05
N ASP A 231 7.36 5.61 -24.77
CA ASP A 231 7.49 5.83 -26.21
C ASP A 231 7.95 4.52 -26.86
N ASN A 232 7.00 3.81 -27.43
CA ASN A 232 7.21 2.48 -28.03
C ASN A 232 7.95 1.52 -27.08
N PHE A 233 7.57 1.56 -25.81
CA PHE A 233 8.11 0.68 -24.77
C PHE A 233 7.63 -0.75 -25.02
N LYS A 234 8.58 -1.68 -25.13
CA LYS A 234 8.30 -3.07 -25.50
C LYS A 234 7.90 -3.91 -24.30
N VAL A 235 6.78 -4.64 -24.46
CA VAL A 235 6.31 -5.63 -23.49
C VAL A 235 6.07 -6.94 -24.22
N SER A 236 6.59 -8.05 -23.69
CA SER A 236 6.42 -9.37 -24.24
C SER A 236 4.93 -9.78 -24.26
N GLU A 237 4.52 -10.51 -25.30
CA GLU A 237 3.16 -11.08 -25.41
C GLU A 237 2.83 -11.99 -24.22
N SER A 238 3.80 -12.74 -23.69
CA SER A 238 3.64 -13.62 -22.54
C SER A 238 3.33 -12.86 -21.24
N ASN A 239 3.49 -11.54 -21.24
CA ASN A 239 3.22 -10.66 -20.11
C ASN A 239 1.87 -9.95 -20.18
N LEU A 240 1.04 -10.29 -21.16
CA LEU A 240 -0.38 -9.92 -21.14
C LEU A 240 -1.09 -10.76 -20.06
N LEU A 241 -1.57 -10.09 -19.01
CA LEU A 241 -2.19 -10.79 -17.89
C LEU A 241 -3.40 -11.62 -18.35
N GLY A 242 -3.36 -12.92 -18.06
CA GLY A 242 -4.41 -13.85 -18.46
C GLY A 242 -4.38 -14.24 -19.96
N GLY A 243 -3.51 -13.63 -20.77
CA GLY A 243 -3.33 -13.98 -22.18
C GLY A 243 -4.44 -13.52 -23.14
N VAL A 244 -5.44 -12.79 -22.66
CA VAL A 244 -6.59 -12.31 -23.44
C VAL A 244 -6.73 -10.80 -23.29
N GLU A 245 -6.78 -10.08 -24.43
CA GLU A 245 -7.01 -8.63 -24.42
C GLU A 245 -8.42 -8.26 -23.94
N GLY A 246 -8.55 -7.03 -23.44
CA GLY A 246 -9.84 -6.46 -23.06
C GLY A 246 -10.32 -6.84 -21.66
N GLN A 247 -9.54 -7.55 -20.88
CA GLN A 247 -9.91 -8.03 -19.55
C GLN A 247 -9.31 -7.20 -18.40
N GLY A 248 -8.52 -6.17 -18.73
CA GLY A 248 -7.71 -5.46 -17.73
C GLY A 248 -8.52 -4.79 -16.64
N PHE A 249 -9.58 -4.09 -16.99
CA PHE A 249 -10.42 -3.42 -16.01
C PHE A 249 -11.15 -4.40 -15.09
N LYS A 250 -11.67 -5.48 -15.66
CA LYS A 250 -12.34 -6.55 -14.90
C LYS A 250 -11.36 -7.20 -13.91
N GLN A 251 -10.15 -7.49 -14.35
CA GLN A 251 -9.10 -8.05 -13.49
C GLN A 251 -8.77 -7.10 -12.34
N LEU A 252 -8.65 -5.80 -12.62
CA LEU A 252 -8.38 -4.78 -11.61
C LEU A 252 -9.52 -4.69 -10.60
N MET A 253 -10.78 -4.72 -11.05
CA MET A 253 -11.96 -4.65 -10.17
C MET A 253 -11.98 -5.79 -9.15
N GLN A 254 -11.47 -6.97 -9.49
CA GLN A 254 -11.39 -8.11 -8.58
C GLN A 254 -10.45 -7.86 -7.38
N THR A 255 -9.59 -6.85 -7.47
CA THR A 255 -8.65 -6.50 -6.39
C THR A 255 -9.14 -5.34 -5.51
N PHE A 256 -10.26 -4.69 -5.85
CA PHE A 256 -10.70 -3.46 -5.17
C PHE A 256 -11.05 -3.67 -3.70
N GLU A 257 -11.68 -4.79 -3.34
CA GLU A 257 -12.01 -5.08 -1.95
C GLU A 257 -10.74 -5.14 -1.10
N SER A 258 -9.77 -5.94 -1.48
CA SER A 258 -8.49 -6.06 -0.79
C SER A 258 -7.71 -4.75 -0.76
N ALA A 259 -7.70 -4.00 -1.86
CA ALA A 259 -7.02 -2.70 -1.92
C ALA A 259 -7.60 -1.70 -0.91
N ARG A 260 -8.92 -1.65 -0.77
CA ARG A 260 -9.60 -0.78 0.19
C ARG A 260 -9.34 -1.21 1.63
N ILE A 261 -9.38 -2.50 1.91
CA ILE A 261 -9.08 -3.06 3.23
C ILE A 261 -7.64 -2.73 3.65
N GLN A 262 -6.68 -2.89 2.75
CA GLN A 262 -5.28 -2.53 3.01
C GLN A 262 -5.11 -1.04 3.29
N THR A 263 -5.78 -0.19 2.53
CA THR A 263 -5.72 1.26 2.73
C THR A 263 -6.27 1.63 4.11
N ALA A 264 -7.37 0.99 4.54
CA ALA A 264 -7.92 1.17 5.87
C ALA A 264 -6.93 0.74 6.96
N ALA A 265 -6.30 -0.41 6.81
CA ALA A 265 -5.31 -0.91 7.79
C ALA A 265 -4.12 0.03 7.93
N ARG A 266 -3.59 0.56 6.82
CA ARG A 266 -2.52 1.57 6.86
C ARG A 266 -2.95 2.83 7.59
N ALA A 267 -4.16 3.31 7.31
CA ALA A 267 -4.72 4.49 7.96
C ALA A 267 -4.83 4.32 9.48
N ILE A 268 -5.27 3.15 9.94
CA ILE A 268 -5.35 2.82 11.37
C ILE A 268 -3.97 2.85 12.00
N GLY A 269 -2.95 2.32 11.34
CA GLY A 269 -1.57 2.37 11.81
C GLY A 269 -1.09 3.81 12.03
N VAL A 270 -1.36 4.69 11.09
CA VAL A 270 -1.05 6.14 11.19
C VAL A 270 -1.79 6.77 12.36
N ALA A 271 -3.08 6.49 12.50
CA ALA A 271 -3.90 7.01 13.58
C ALA A 271 -3.39 6.54 14.95
N GLN A 272 -3.01 5.28 15.07
CA GLN A 272 -2.46 4.71 16.31
C GLN A 272 -1.14 5.38 16.67
N SER A 273 -0.27 5.62 15.71
CA SER A 273 0.98 6.35 15.92
C SER A 273 0.73 7.76 16.47
N ALA A 274 -0.23 8.46 15.88
CA ALA A 274 -0.60 9.81 16.33
C ALA A 274 -1.11 9.80 17.78
N LEU A 275 -1.95 8.82 18.13
CA LEU A 275 -2.45 8.66 19.49
C LEU A 275 -1.34 8.35 20.48
N ASP A 276 -0.46 7.41 20.16
CA ASP A 276 0.64 6.99 21.02
C ASP A 276 1.58 8.18 21.32
N LEU A 277 1.95 8.92 20.30
CA LEU A 277 2.82 10.09 20.43
C LEU A 277 2.14 11.22 21.23
N ALA A 278 0.88 11.49 20.96
CA ALA A 278 0.13 12.53 21.67
C ALA A 278 -0.09 12.17 23.15
N LEU A 279 -0.35 10.89 23.42
CA LEU A 279 -0.51 10.41 24.80
C LEU A 279 0.78 10.57 25.60
N ASP A 280 1.91 10.11 25.06
CA ASP A 280 3.20 10.20 25.72
C ASP A 280 3.59 11.66 25.99
N TYR A 281 3.40 12.53 25.00
CA TYR A 281 3.68 13.96 25.14
C TYR A 281 2.79 14.61 26.21
N SER A 282 1.48 14.29 26.22
CA SER A 282 0.53 14.88 27.17
C SER A 282 0.75 14.42 28.62
N ILE A 283 1.35 13.26 28.82
CA ILE A 283 1.74 12.76 30.14
C ILE A 283 3.02 13.48 30.63
N SER A 284 4.01 13.64 29.75
CA SER A 284 5.33 14.17 30.13
C SER A 284 5.38 15.71 30.15
N ARG A 285 4.64 16.39 29.26
CA ARG A 285 4.64 17.86 29.19
C ARG A 285 3.77 18.47 30.27
N LYS A 286 4.34 19.39 31.03
CA LYS A 286 3.64 20.11 32.10
C LYS A 286 3.50 21.58 31.77
N GLN A 287 2.31 22.12 32.01
CA GLN A 287 2.02 23.56 31.97
C GLN A 287 1.01 23.88 33.08
N PHE A 288 1.07 25.07 33.64
CA PHE A 288 0.24 25.49 34.77
C PHE A 288 0.32 24.52 35.97
N GLY A 289 1.50 23.92 36.15
CA GLY A 289 1.78 23.05 37.31
C GLY A 289 1.26 21.63 37.22
N LYS A 290 0.73 21.21 36.08
CA LYS A 290 0.21 19.84 35.88
C LYS A 290 0.46 19.32 34.46
N SER A 291 0.34 18.01 34.28
CA SER A 291 0.50 17.37 32.99
C SER A 291 -0.65 17.79 32.04
N LEU A 292 -0.35 17.87 30.73
CA LEU A 292 -1.35 18.26 29.73
C LEU A 292 -2.57 17.34 29.74
N ILE A 293 -2.38 16.05 30.01
CA ILE A 293 -3.46 15.07 30.05
C ILE A 293 -4.53 15.40 31.13
N ASP A 294 -4.15 16.13 32.16
CA ASP A 294 -5.07 16.54 33.23
C ASP A 294 -6.02 17.68 32.82
N PHE A 295 -5.80 18.27 31.64
CA PHE A 295 -6.71 19.27 31.08
C PHE A 295 -7.80 18.60 30.28
N PRO A 296 -9.09 18.87 30.58
CA PRO A 296 -10.22 18.20 29.87
C PRO A 296 -10.18 18.34 28.34
N ARG A 297 -9.72 19.47 27.81
CA ARG A 297 -9.61 19.66 26.37
C ARG A 297 -8.61 18.72 25.71
N VAL A 298 -7.55 18.33 26.43
CA VAL A 298 -6.54 17.39 25.95
C VAL A 298 -7.05 15.96 26.13
N SER A 299 -7.50 15.61 27.33
CA SER A 299 -7.99 14.26 27.62
C SER A 299 -9.21 13.87 26.77
N SER A 300 -10.09 14.82 26.46
CA SER A 300 -11.24 14.57 25.56
C SER A 300 -10.79 14.25 24.13
N LYS A 301 -9.79 14.95 23.60
CA LYS A 301 -9.21 14.66 22.29
C LYS A 301 -8.62 13.24 22.25
N LEU A 302 -7.85 12.87 23.27
CA LEU A 302 -7.23 11.55 23.37
C LEU A 302 -8.29 10.44 23.45
N ALA A 303 -9.34 10.66 24.25
CA ALA A 303 -10.44 9.70 24.38
C ALA A 303 -11.16 9.48 23.05
N MET A 304 -11.47 10.55 22.32
CA MET A 304 -12.12 10.45 21.01
C MET A 304 -11.24 9.79 19.98
N MET A 305 -9.94 10.08 19.97
CA MET A 305 -8.98 9.38 19.11
C MET A 305 -9.01 7.87 19.37
N ALA A 306 -8.98 7.45 20.64
CA ALA A 306 -9.01 6.03 21.00
C ALA A 306 -10.31 5.35 20.55
N VAL A 307 -11.45 5.99 20.75
CA VAL A 307 -12.77 5.47 20.35
C VAL A 307 -12.85 5.31 18.83
N GLU A 308 -12.49 6.33 18.09
CA GLU A 308 -12.56 6.33 16.63
C GLU A 308 -11.62 5.30 16.02
N ILE A 309 -10.42 5.17 16.57
CA ILE A 309 -9.45 4.14 16.13
C ILE A 309 -10.01 2.75 16.37
N MET A 310 -10.60 2.51 17.53
CA MET A 310 -11.21 1.21 17.87
C MET A 310 -12.31 0.84 16.88
N ILE A 311 -13.24 1.75 16.60
CA ILE A 311 -14.35 1.53 15.68
C ILE A 311 -13.81 1.21 14.27
N SER A 312 -12.88 2.02 13.80
CA SER A 312 -12.29 1.86 12.47
C SER A 312 -11.52 0.54 12.34
N ARG A 313 -10.75 0.18 13.36
CA ARG A 313 -10.01 -1.09 13.40
C ARG A 313 -10.96 -2.29 13.34
N GLN A 314 -12.01 -2.30 14.15
CA GLN A 314 -12.96 -3.41 14.17
C GLN A 314 -13.70 -3.55 12.85
N LEU A 315 -14.10 -2.44 12.22
CA LEU A 315 -14.73 -2.46 10.90
C LEU A 315 -13.78 -3.02 9.83
N THR A 316 -12.50 -2.64 9.87
CA THR A 316 -11.49 -3.14 8.95
C THR A 316 -11.27 -4.64 9.11
N TYR A 317 -11.14 -5.12 10.33
CA TYR A 317 -10.99 -6.57 10.60
C TYR A 317 -12.22 -7.35 10.23
N TYR A 318 -13.42 -6.81 10.47
CA TYR A 318 -14.66 -7.41 10.00
C TYR A 318 -14.66 -7.58 8.49
N SER A 319 -14.28 -6.53 7.75
CA SER A 319 -14.19 -6.57 6.29
C SER A 319 -13.20 -7.63 5.81
N ALA A 320 -12.05 -7.72 6.46
CA ALA A 320 -11.03 -8.72 6.14
C ALA A 320 -11.52 -10.15 6.40
N ARG A 321 -12.23 -10.38 7.51
CA ARG A 321 -12.80 -11.70 7.81
C ARG A 321 -13.90 -12.09 6.82
N GLU A 322 -14.69 -11.14 6.33
CA GLU A 322 -15.67 -11.40 5.28
C GLU A 322 -14.97 -11.82 3.98
N LYS A 323 -13.88 -11.15 3.63
CA LYS A 323 -13.05 -11.53 2.48
C LYS A 323 -12.45 -12.92 2.65
N ASP A 324 -11.92 -13.23 3.80
CA ASP A 324 -11.35 -14.55 4.13
C ASP A 324 -12.38 -15.68 4.05
N ALA A 325 -13.65 -15.36 4.31
CA ALA A 325 -14.75 -16.31 4.21
C ALA A 325 -15.37 -16.39 2.81
N ASP A 326 -14.74 -15.79 1.80
CA ASP A 326 -15.22 -15.72 0.42
C ASP A 326 -16.61 -15.09 0.29
N ARG A 327 -16.96 -14.20 1.20
CA ARG A 327 -18.19 -13.42 1.10
C ARG A 327 -17.92 -12.08 0.41
N ARG A 328 -18.88 -11.61 -0.37
CA ARG A 328 -18.83 -10.30 -0.98
C ARG A 328 -18.76 -9.23 0.11
N CYS A 329 -17.77 -8.34 0.05
CA CYS A 329 -17.52 -7.32 1.07
C CYS A 329 -17.16 -5.94 0.49
N ASP A 330 -17.59 -5.64 -0.72
CA ASP A 330 -17.33 -4.34 -1.36
C ASP A 330 -17.88 -3.16 -0.56
N LEU A 331 -19.05 -3.32 0.04
CA LEU A 331 -19.65 -2.30 0.89
C LEU A 331 -18.82 -2.09 2.17
N GLU A 332 -18.52 -3.17 2.87
CA GLU A 332 -17.75 -3.14 4.12
C GLU A 332 -16.33 -2.60 3.88
N ALA A 333 -15.68 -3.03 2.81
CA ALA A 333 -14.36 -2.55 2.43
C ALA A 333 -14.38 -1.04 2.11
N GLY A 334 -15.40 -0.58 1.40
CA GLY A 334 -15.61 0.84 1.12
C GLY A 334 -15.82 1.67 2.38
N MET A 335 -16.64 1.17 3.30
CA MET A 335 -16.87 1.83 4.60
C MET A 335 -15.59 1.86 5.44
N ALA A 336 -14.84 0.77 5.48
CA ALA A 336 -13.58 0.69 6.21
C ALA A 336 -12.56 1.71 5.70
N LYS A 337 -12.40 1.81 4.39
CA LYS A 337 -11.49 2.77 3.76
C LYS A 337 -11.90 4.21 4.03
N LEU A 338 -13.17 4.52 3.89
CA LEU A 338 -13.71 5.86 4.14
C LEU A 338 -13.49 6.27 5.61
N LEU A 339 -13.89 5.43 6.54
CA LEU A 339 -13.75 5.72 7.97
C LEU A 339 -12.29 5.78 8.39
N GLY A 340 -11.47 4.82 7.94
CA GLY A 340 -10.04 4.78 8.26
C GLY A 340 -9.30 6.06 7.86
N ALA A 341 -9.55 6.55 6.66
CA ALA A 341 -8.94 7.79 6.17
C ALA A 341 -9.37 9.00 7.02
N ARG A 342 -10.63 9.10 7.38
CA ARG A 342 -11.16 10.17 8.24
C ARG A 342 -10.57 10.13 9.64
N VAL A 343 -10.50 8.94 10.22
CA VAL A 343 -9.95 8.74 11.57
C VAL A 343 -8.45 9.06 11.59
N ALA A 344 -7.70 8.66 10.59
CA ALA A 344 -6.28 8.98 10.49
C ALA A 344 -6.05 10.49 10.39
N TRP A 345 -6.83 11.18 9.58
CA TRP A 345 -6.75 12.64 9.47
C TRP A 345 -7.04 13.31 10.82
N ALA A 346 -8.16 12.96 11.47
CA ALA A 346 -8.56 13.53 12.74
C ALA A 346 -7.52 13.26 13.84
N ALA A 347 -6.98 12.04 13.89
CA ALA A 347 -5.95 11.66 14.86
C ALA A 347 -4.65 12.46 14.65
N ALA A 348 -4.21 12.59 13.41
CA ALA A 348 -3.02 13.38 13.08
C ALA A 348 -3.20 14.87 13.44
N ASP A 349 -4.34 15.45 13.08
CA ASP A 349 -4.66 16.84 13.38
C ASP A 349 -4.73 17.09 14.89
N ASN A 350 -5.44 16.24 15.63
CA ASN A 350 -5.54 16.35 17.09
C ASN A 350 -4.19 16.11 17.78
N GLY A 351 -3.41 15.15 17.29
CA GLY A 351 -2.06 14.88 17.81
C GLY A 351 -1.15 16.09 17.64
N LEU A 352 -1.18 16.69 16.47
CA LEU A 352 -0.43 17.92 16.17
C LEU A 352 -0.85 19.07 17.11
N GLN A 353 -2.14 19.25 17.30
CA GLN A 353 -2.69 20.28 18.20
C GLN A 353 -2.25 20.09 19.65
N ILE A 354 -2.24 18.84 20.15
CA ILE A 354 -1.78 18.52 21.50
C ILE A 354 -0.30 18.87 21.70
N HIS A 355 0.52 18.68 20.68
CA HIS A 355 1.94 19.04 20.73
C HIS A 355 2.19 20.56 20.71
N GLY A 356 1.20 21.36 20.34
CA GLY A 356 1.35 22.82 20.25
C GLY A 356 2.42 23.23 19.25
N GLY A 357 3.35 24.11 19.68
CA GLY A 357 4.44 24.55 18.81
C GLY A 357 5.44 23.47 18.42
N ASN A 358 5.41 22.32 19.09
CA ASN A 358 6.24 21.16 18.76
C ASN A 358 5.56 20.18 17.80
N GLY A 359 4.34 20.49 17.39
CA GLY A 359 3.59 19.69 16.43
C GLY A 359 3.96 19.90 14.97
#